data_afc400521aa3d8974f67d02ae6654952
#
_entry.id   afc400521aa3d8974f67d02ae6654952
#
_cell.length_a   1.000
_cell.length_b   1.000
_cell.length_c   1.000
_cell.angle_alpha   90.00
_cell.angle_beta   90.00
_cell.angle_gamma   90.00
#
_symmetry.space_group_name_H-M   'P 1'
#
loop_
_entity.id
_entity.type
_entity.pdbx_description
1 polymer ?
#
loop_
_entity_poly.entity_id
_entity_poly.type
_entity_poly.pdbx_seq_one_letter_code
_entity_poly.pdbx_strand_id
1 'polypeptide(L)'
;MAAAWPKTARVVNDNSWMVWKIQDWLDCVYVVNDSRAMPTIVQSCRIEEGHAVLLSRQAKRRHLEVSTLSSLYLKEKALEEEFPGVGFRDSAGGREAYVLGHRVAVWEVVDAHREAKSVAKTAGHFRWPPALVRCALAYARVFPKEIALQREAEVAA
;
A
#
# COMPACT_ATOMS: atom_id res chain seq x y z
N MET A 1 7.82 -0.74 -30.33
CA MET A 1 8.65 0.43 -29.99
C MET A 1 8.73 0.45 -28.47
N ALA A 2 9.92 0.15 -27.91
CA ALA A 2 10.15 0.08 -26.47
C ALA A 2 10.41 1.51 -25.94
N ALA A 3 9.63 1.98 -25.00
CA ALA A 3 9.84 3.24 -24.32
C ALA A 3 11.07 3.13 -23.41
N ALA A 4 12.07 3.95 -23.67
CA ALA A 4 13.32 3.99 -22.91
C ALA A 4 13.09 4.71 -21.56
N TRP A 5 13.49 4.08 -20.46
CA TRP A 5 13.55 4.68 -19.13
C TRP A 5 14.57 5.82 -19.09
N PRO A 6 14.27 6.95 -18.47
CA PRO A 6 15.27 8.00 -18.30
C PRO A 6 16.33 7.56 -17.29
N LYS A 7 17.58 7.39 -17.79
CA LYS A 7 18.78 7.18 -16.97
C LYS A 7 19.25 8.53 -16.44
N THR A 8 18.78 8.98 -15.29
CA THR A 8 19.55 9.92 -14.42
C THR A 8 18.69 10.29 -13.18
N ALA A 9 18.78 9.51 -12.13
CA ALA A 9 18.44 10.01 -10.81
C ALA A 9 19.72 10.64 -10.21
N ARG A 10 19.80 11.97 -10.24
CA ARG A 10 20.81 12.71 -9.48
C ARG A 10 20.30 12.87 -8.06
N VAL A 11 20.99 12.25 -7.10
CA VAL A 11 20.72 12.44 -5.66
C VAL A 11 21.07 13.88 -5.30
N VAL A 12 20.07 14.69 -5.03
CA VAL A 12 20.22 16.02 -4.42
C VAL A 12 19.61 15.93 -3.02
N ASN A 13 20.46 16.13 -2.03
CA ASN A 13 20.12 16.07 -0.60
C ASN A 13 19.54 17.41 -0.17
N ASP A 14 18.22 17.60 -0.35
CA ASP A 14 17.51 18.79 0.13
C ASP A 14 16.04 18.44 0.41
N ASN A 15 15.55 18.78 1.60
CA ASN A 15 14.22 18.47 2.12
C ASN A 15 13.05 19.18 1.38
N SER A 16 13.30 19.87 0.28
CA SER A 16 12.27 20.56 -0.53
C SER A 16 11.51 19.65 -1.50
N TRP A 17 11.93 18.41 -1.68
CA TRP A 17 11.40 17.48 -2.69
C TRP A 17 10.08 16.79 -2.34
N MET A 18 9.60 16.93 -1.09
CA MET A 18 8.32 16.31 -0.69
C MET A 18 7.08 16.94 -1.32
N VAL A 19 7.14 18.17 -1.77
CA VAL A 19 5.96 18.89 -2.32
C VAL A 19 5.79 18.70 -3.82
N TRP A 20 6.87 18.47 -4.57
CA TRP A 20 6.86 18.37 -6.04
C TRP A 20 6.44 16.99 -6.58
N LYS A 21 6.73 15.92 -5.86
CA LYS A 21 6.45 14.56 -6.34
C LYS A 21 5.00 14.12 -6.29
N ILE A 22 4.13 14.81 -5.57
CA ILE A 22 2.71 14.40 -5.45
C ILE A 22 1.94 14.68 -6.75
N GLN A 23 2.27 15.73 -7.48
CA GLN A 23 1.59 16.07 -8.74
C GLN A 23 2.05 15.19 -9.91
N ASP A 24 3.36 15.00 -10.07
CA ASP A 24 3.93 14.14 -11.12
C ASP A 24 3.62 12.65 -10.85
N TRP A 25 3.47 12.28 -9.57
CA TRP A 25 3.10 10.92 -9.16
C TRP A 25 1.63 10.61 -9.48
N LEU A 26 0.72 11.57 -9.38
CA LEU A 26 -0.68 11.42 -9.77
C LEU A 26 -0.82 11.15 -11.27
N ASP A 27 0.06 11.68 -12.09
CA ASP A 27 0.05 11.47 -13.55
C ASP A 27 0.67 10.11 -13.93
N CYS A 28 1.63 9.61 -13.15
CA CYS A 28 2.26 8.30 -13.38
C CYS A 28 1.35 7.12 -12.97
N VAL A 29 0.48 7.31 -11.97
CA VAL A 29 -0.46 6.27 -11.48
C VAL A 29 -1.59 5.98 -12.48
N TYR A 30 -1.85 6.88 -13.42
CA TYR A 30 -2.89 6.68 -14.45
C TYR A 30 -2.60 5.52 -15.43
N VAL A 31 -1.37 5.00 -15.48
CA VAL A 31 -0.99 3.94 -16.42
C VAL A 31 -1.30 2.53 -15.90
N VAL A 32 -1.59 2.36 -14.61
CA VAL A 32 -1.77 1.02 -13.98
C VAL A 32 -3.23 0.55 -14.00
N ASN A 33 -4.18 1.35 -14.49
CA ASN A 33 -5.60 1.01 -14.45
C ASN A 33 -6.11 0.25 -15.70
N ASP A 34 -5.25 -0.53 -16.34
CA ASP A 34 -5.69 -1.52 -17.34
C ASP A 34 -6.09 -2.80 -16.57
N SER A 35 -7.34 -3.22 -16.69
CA SER A 35 -7.96 -4.39 -16.03
C SER A 35 -7.37 -5.74 -16.47
N ARG A 36 -6.23 -5.75 -17.12
CA ARG A 36 -5.46 -6.96 -17.42
C ARG A 36 -4.74 -7.42 -16.17
N ALA A 37 -4.82 -8.72 -15.88
CA ALA A 37 -4.05 -9.33 -14.81
C ALA A 37 -2.57 -8.92 -14.96
N MET A 38 -2.01 -8.29 -13.92
CA MET A 38 -0.60 -7.92 -13.92
C MET A 38 0.25 -9.15 -14.17
N PRO A 39 1.20 -9.14 -15.13
CA PRO A 39 2.05 -10.29 -15.38
C PRO A 39 2.84 -10.64 -14.13
N THR A 40 2.80 -11.89 -13.72
CA THR A 40 3.58 -12.38 -12.59
C THR A 40 5.03 -12.54 -13.02
N ILE A 41 5.96 -11.91 -12.32
CA ILE A 41 7.40 -12.02 -12.54
C ILE A 41 7.98 -12.88 -11.42
N VAL A 42 8.80 -13.86 -11.78
CA VAL A 42 9.58 -14.62 -10.78
C VAL A 42 10.82 -13.81 -10.42
N GLN A 43 10.93 -13.43 -9.14
CA GLN A 43 12.09 -12.76 -8.61
C GLN A 43 12.75 -13.62 -7.53
N SER A 44 14.05 -13.86 -7.65
CA SER A 44 14.82 -14.60 -6.66
C SER A 44 15.71 -13.65 -5.85
N CYS A 45 15.77 -13.84 -4.54
CA CYS A 45 16.68 -13.14 -3.66
C CYS A 45 17.50 -14.14 -2.83
N ARG A 46 18.75 -13.75 -2.50
CA ARG A 46 19.57 -14.48 -1.54
C ARG A 46 19.43 -13.82 -0.18
N ILE A 47 19.15 -14.61 0.84
CA ILE A 47 19.04 -14.16 2.24
C ILE A 47 20.00 -14.99 3.10
N GLU A 48 20.46 -14.42 4.18
CA GLU A 48 21.29 -15.14 5.17
C GLU A 48 20.49 -16.24 5.85
N GLU A 49 21.17 -17.30 6.29
CA GLU A 49 20.57 -18.48 6.91
C GLU A 49 19.71 -18.12 8.13
N GLY A 50 20.19 -17.22 8.98
CA GLY A 50 19.44 -16.74 10.14
C GLY A 50 18.08 -16.15 9.79
N HIS A 51 18.01 -15.33 8.72
CA HIS A 51 16.75 -14.76 8.22
C HIS A 51 15.85 -15.81 7.58
N ALA A 52 16.42 -16.80 6.89
CA ALA A 52 15.65 -17.93 6.34
C ALA A 52 14.97 -18.75 7.43
N VAL A 53 15.65 -18.97 8.57
CA VAL A 53 15.07 -19.66 9.75
C VAL A 53 13.91 -18.83 10.33
N LEU A 54 14.06 -17.51 10.45
CA LEU A 54 12.99 -16.63 10.93
C LEU A 54 11.78 -16.66 10.02
N LEU A 55 11.97 -16.55 8.70
CA LEU A 55 10.90 -16.65 7.71
C LEU A 55 10.16 -17.99 7.79
N SER A 56 10.90 -19.09 7.88
CA SER A 56 10.34 -20.43 8.01
C SER A 56 9.49 -20.58 9.28
N ARG A 57 9.93 -20.01 10.39
CA ARG A 57 9.17 -20.00 11.65
C ARG A 57 7.89 -19.19 11.54
N GLN A 58 7.94 -18.04 10.88
CA GLN A 58 6.77 -17.19 10.69
C GLN A 58 5.76 -17.82 9.70
N ALA A 59 6.26 -18.44 8.62
CA ALA A 59 5.43 -19.16 7.65
C ALA A 59 4.66 -20.31 8.34
N LYS A 60 5.33 -21.10 9.17
CA LYS A 60 4.68 -22.15 9.98
C LYS A 60 3.59 -21.62 10.90
N ARG A 61 3.81 -20.48 11.57
CA ARG A 61 2.81 -19.86 12.47
C ARG A 61 1.56 -19.38 11.71
N ARG A 62 1.73 -19.00 10.45
CA ARG A 62 0.65 -18.52 9.58
C ARG A 62 0.06 -19.59 8.67
N HIS A 63 0.54 -20.84 8.79
CA HIS A 63 0.16 -21.95 7.91
C HIS A 63 0.36 -21.63 6.41
N LEU A 64 1.45 -20.91 6.09
CA LEU A 64 1.83 -20.50 4.73
C LEU A 64 3.14 -21.16 4.30
N GLU A 65 3.31 -21.30 2.99
CA GLU A 65 4.61 -21.61 2.41
C GLU A 65 5.57 -20.42 2.55
N VAL A 66 6.88 -20.71 2.70
CA VAL A 66 7.90 -19.67 2.87
C VAL A 66 7.94 -18.72 1.68
N SER A 67 7.79 -19.25 0.47
CA SER A 67 7.74 -18.47 -0.77
C SER A 67 6.57 -17.50 -0.80
N THR A 68 5.40 -17.95 -0.38
CA THR A 68 4.18 -17.13 -0.29
C THR A 68 4.34 -16.00 0.72
N LEU A 69 4.87 -16.33 1.92
CA LEU A 69 5.11 -15.31 2.95
C LEU A 69 6.17 -14.29 2.50
N SER A 70 7.24 -14.73 1.84
CA SER A 70 8.29 -13.85 1.31
C SER A 70 7.73 -12.90 0.27
N SER A 71 6.91 -13.40 -0.67
CA SER A 71 6.25 -12.58 -1.68
C SER A 71 5.31 -11.56 -1.07
N LEU A 72 4.55 -11.96 -0.03
CA LEU A 72 3.67 -11.06 0.72
C LEU A 72 4.46 -9.92 1.36
N TYR A 73 5.55 -10.23 2.08
CA TYR A 73 6.37 -9.22 2.73
C TYR A 73 7.04 -8.26 1.74
N LEU A 74 7.53 -8.77 0.61
CA LEU A 74 8.11 -7.93 -0.43
C LEU A 74 7.07 -6.96 -1.01
N LYS A 75 5.87 -7.48 -1.32
CA LYS A 75 4.74 -6.66 -1.80
C LYS A 75 4.38 -5.58 -0.78
N GLU A 76 4.13 -5.97 0.47
CA GLU A 76 3.72 -5.05 1.52
C GLU A 76 4.78 -3.98 1.78
N LYS A 77 6.05 -4.37 1.87
CA LYS A 77 7.14 -3.41 2.09
C LYS A 77 7.28 -2.41 0.94
N ALA A 78 7.15 -2.85 -0.30
CA ALA A 78 7.16 -1.96 -1.45
C ALA A 78 5.98 -0.97 -1.43
N LEU A 79 4.79 -1.45 -1.02
CA LEU A 79 3.60 -0.62 -0.89
C LEU A 79 3.69 0.38 0.28
N GLU A 80 4.28 -0.02 1.41
CA GLU A 80 4.52 0.89 2.54
C GLU A 80 5.47 2.04 2.18
N GLU A 81 6.47 1.76 1.34
CA GLU A 81 7.39 2.80 0.85
C GLU A 81 6.75 3.71 -0.20
N GLU A 82 5.88 3.15 -1.05
CA GLU A 82 5.16 3.92 -2.06
C GLU A 82 4.04 4.77 -1.43
N PHE A 83 3.37 4.26 -0.39
CA PHE A 83 2.28 4.93 0.33
C PHE A 83 2.66 5.19 1.80
N PRO A 84 3.52 6.18 2.09
CA PRO A 84 3.95 6.49 3.46
C PRO A 84 2.76 6.85 4.34
N GLY A 85 2.43 6.00 5.29
CA GLY A 85 1.25 6.14 6.16
C GLY A 85 0.21 5.04 5.98
N VAL A 86 0.40 4.12 5.02
CA VAL A 86 -0.35 2.87 4.91
C VAL A 86 0.51 1.71 5.38
N GLY A 87 -0.04 0.80 6.14
CA GLY A 87 0.57 -0.45 6.55
C GLY A 87 -0.41 -1.60 6.38
N PHE A 88 0.03 -2.82 6.70
CA PHE A 88 -0.76 -4.03 6.53
C PHE A 88 -0.87 -4.81 7.83
N ARG A 89 -2.07 -5.27 8.16
CA ARG A 89 -2.32 -6.09 9.36
C ARG A 89 -3.27 -7.25 9.07
N ASP A 90 -3.30 -8.22 9.96
CA ASP A 90 -4.30 -9.27 9.94
C ASP A 90 -5.56 -8.76 10.67
N SER A 91 -6.74 -8.94 10.05
CA SER A 91 -8.07 -8.65 10.60
C SER A 91 -8.97 -9.89 10.54
N ALA A 92 -10.18 -9.80 11.04
CA ALA A 92 -11.16 -10.88 10.94
C ALA A 92 -11.49 -11.24 9.47
N GLY A 93 -11.51 -10.25 8.60
CA GLY A 93 -11.71 -10.41 7.16
C GLY A 93 -10.47 -10.82 6.37
N GLY A 94 -9.33 -11.04 7.03
CA GLY A 94 -8.06 -11.40 6.41
C GLY A 94 -7.00 -10.30 6.48
N ARG A 95 -6.14 -10.24 5.48
CA ARG A 95 -5.08 -9.21 5.42
C ARG A 95 -5.64 -7.88 4.91
N GLU A 96 -5.48 -6.80 5.67
CA GLU A 96 -6.03 -5.50 5.32
C GLU A 96 -5.01 -4.36 5.37
N ALA A 97 -5.23 -3.36 4.52
CA ALA A 97 -4.52 -2.09 4.56
C ALA A 97 -5.12 -1.18 5.64
N TYR A 98 -4.28 -0.59 6.47
CA TYR A 98 -4.69 0.32 7.54
C TYR A 98 -3.79 1.56 7.60
N VAL A 99 -4.25 2.61 8.29
CA VAL A 99 -3.45 3.84 8.46
C VAL A 99 -2.45 3.65 9.61
N LEU A 100 -1.17 3.79 9.30
CA LEU A 100 -0.07 3.62 10.27
C LEU A 100 -0.23 4.57 11.48
N GLY A 101 0.02 4.02 12.66
CA GLY A 101 -0.17 4.76 13.93
C GLY A 101 -1.63 4.84 14.39
N HIS A 102 -2.57 4.34 13.59
CA HIS A 102 -4.00 4.34 13.90
C HIS A 102 -4.59 2.95 13.67
N ARG A 103 -5.75 2.66 14.31
CA ARG A 103 -6.44 1.37 14.14
C ARG A 103 -7.55 1.43 13.08
N VAL A 104 -7.45 2.34 12.14
CA VAL A 104 -8.47 2.61 11.13
C VAL A 104 -8.02 1.98 9.82
N ALA A 105 -8.86 1.15 9.21
CA ALA A 105 -8.62 0.57 7.91
C ALA A 105 -8.76 1.61 6.79
N VAL A 106 -8.07 1.40 5.67
CA VAL A 106 -8.15 2.34 4.54
C VAL A 106 -9.57 2.42 3.99
N TRP A 107 -10.34 1.32 3.96
CA TRP A 107 -11.73 1.34 3.50
C TRP A 107 -12.63 2.23 4.37
N GLU A 108 -12.42 2.28 5.69
CA GLU A 108 -13.15 3.19 6.60
C GLU A 108 -12.87 4.67 6.26
N VAL A 109 -11.62 4.99 5.92
CA VAL A 109 -11.25 6.35 5.47
C VAL A 109 -11.95 6.71 4.16
N VAL A 110 -12.05 5.74 3.25
CA VAL A 110 -12.77 5.93 1.97
C VAL A 110 -14.25 6.19 2.19
N ASP A 111 -14.90 5.44 3.09
CA ASP A 111 -16.32 5.62 3.41
C ASP A 111 -16.57 6.97 4.07
N ALA A 112 -15.79 7.34 5.08
CA ALA A 112 -15.85 8.66 5.70
C ALA A 112 -15.62 9.80 4.69
N HIS A 113 -14.73 9.58 3.71
CA HIS A 113 -14.48 10.56 2.67
C HIS A 113 -15.66 10.70 1.68
N ARG A 114 -16.34 9.61 1.36
CA ARG A 114 -17.56 9.63 0.52
C ARG A 114 -18.66 10.48 1.15
N GLU A 115 -18.81 10.40 2.47
CA GLU A 115 -19.80 11.20 3.22
C GLU A 115 -19.36 12.67 3.32
N ALA A 116 -18.12 12.91 3.75
CA ALA A 116 -17.61 14.25 3.98
C ALA A 116 -17.34 15.06 2.70
N LYS A 117 -17.09 14.37 1.56
CA LYS A 117 -16.76 14.93 0.24
C LYS A 117 -15.61 15.95 0.24
N SER A 118 -14.77 15.90 1.28
CA SER A 118 -13.65 16.83 1.46
C SER A 118 -12.55 16.21 2.33
N VAL A 119 -11.31 16.25 1.84
CA VAL A 119 -10.14 15.77 2.60
C VAL A 119 -10.01 16.49 3.93
N ALA A 120 -10.25 17.80 3.97
CA ALA A 120 -10.17 18.58 5.21
C ALA A 120 -11.22 18.14 6.24
N LYS A 121 -12.46 17.89 5.82
CA LYS A 121 -13.53 17.40 6.72
C LYS A 121 -13.24 15.98 7.20
N THR A 122 -12.79 15.09 6.31
CA THR A 122 -12.38 13.72 6.67
C THR A 122 -11.23 13.74 7.67
N ALA A 123 -10.23 14.58 7.44
CA ALA A 123 -9.11 14.74 8.36
C ALA A 123 -9.57 15.28 9.72
N GLY A 124 -10.50 16.22 9.73
CA GLY A 124 -11.13 16.74 10.97
C GLY A 124 -11.91 15.67 11.73
N HIS A 125 -12.63 14.79 11.02
CA HIS A 125 -13.37 13.66 11.61
C HIS A 125 -12.43 12.72 12.39
N PHE A 126 -11.33 12.32 11.78
CA PHE A 126 -10.33 11.45 12.44
C PHE A 126 -9.34 12.21 13.34
N ARG A 127 -9.34 13.54 13.32
CA ARG A 127 -8.33 14.41 13.98
C ARG A 127 -6.91 14.11 13.51
N TRP A 128 -6.75 13.90 12.20
CA TRP A 128 -5.48 13.58 11.55
C TRP A 128 -4.97 14.72 10.67
N PRO A 129 -3.65 14.71 10.37
CA PRO A 129 -3.12 15.53 9.32
C PRO A 129 -3.76 15.17 7.97
N PRO A 130 -4.15 16.15 7.13
CA PRO A 130 -4.73 15.88 5.80
C PRO A 130 -3.85 15.02 4.89
N ALA A 131 -2.53 14.99 5.13
CA ALA A 131 -1.58 14.16 4.40
C ALA A 131 -1.89 12.66 4.56
N LEU A 132 -2.23 12.18 5.76
CA LEU A 132 -2.59 10.78 5.98
C LEU A 132 -3.86 10.38 5.23
N VAL A 133 -4.87 11.24 5.23
CA VAL A 133 -6.11 11.00 4.47
C VAL A 133 -5.81 10.94 2.97
N ARG A 134 -5.00 11.86 2.44
CA ARG A 134 -4.60 11.84 1.02
C ARG A 134 -3.85 10.55 0.67
N CYS A 135 -2.94 10.09 1.53
CA CYS A 135 -2.20 8.85 1.32
C CYS A 135 -3.14 7.63 1.27
N ALA A 136 -4.06 7.50 2.23
CA ALA A 136 -5.04 6.43 2.25
C ALA A 136 -5.95 6.44 1.00
N LEU A 137 -6.40 7.62 0.57
CA LEU A 137 -7.20 7.76 -0.64
C LEU A 137 -6.40 7.47 -1.92
N ALA A 138 -5.11 7.82 -1.96
CA ALA A 138 -4.23 7.49 -3.07
C ALA A 138 -4.08 5.97 -3.19
N TYR A 139 -3.81 5.27 -2.08
CA TYR A 139 -3.77 3.80 -2.04
C TYR A 139 -5.08 3.18 -2.55
N ALA A 140 -6.22 3.62 -2.01
CA ALA A 140 -7.53 3.10 -2.40
C ALA A 140 -7.87 3.33 -3.87
N ARG A 141 -7.36 4.39 -4.49
CA ARG A 141 -7.52 4.66 -5.92
C ARG A 141 -6.74 3.67 -6.78
N VAL A 142 -5.55 3.26 -6.35
CA VAL A 142 -4.73 2.27 -7.05
C VAL A 142 -5.28 0.85 -6.88
N PHE A 143 -5.80 0.53 -5.69
CA PHE A 143 -6.28 -0.81 -5.34
C PHE A 143 -7.79 -0.85 -4.99
N PRO A 144 -8.68 -0.36 -5.88
CA PRO A 144 -10.11 -0.22 -5.57
C PRO A 144 -10.79 -1.57 -5.31
N LYS A 145 -10.37 -2.63 -6.00
CA LYS A 145 -10.93 -3.99 -5.82
C LYS A 145 -10.54 -4.58 -4.47
N GLU A 146 -9.31 -4.37 -4.04
CA GLU A 146 -8.82 -4.82 -2.73
C GLU A 146 -9.61 -4.15 -1.60
N ILE A 147 -9.78 -2.83 -1.69
CA ILE A 147 -10.53 -2.06 -0.71
C ILE A 147 -12.01 -2.47 -0.66
N ALA A 148 -12.64 -2.75 -1.81
CA ALA A 148 -14.01 -3.24 -1.85
C ALA A 148 -14.15 -4.61 -1.18
N LEU A 149 -13.25 -5.55 -1.45
CA LEU A 149 -13.24 -6.87 -0.84
C LEU A 149 -13.03 -6.82 0.68
N GLN A 150 -12.09 -5.97 1.15
CA GLN A 150 -11.85 -5.78 2.58
C GLN A 150 -13.10 -5.26 3.30
N ARG A 151 -13.76 -4.26 2.70
CA ARG A 151 -15.00 -3.72 3.22
C ARG A 151 -16.12 -4.75 3.30
N GLU A 152 -16.32 -5.54 2.24
CA GLU A 152 -17.33 -6.60 2.20
C GLU A 152 -17.06 -7.68 3.24
N ALA A 153 -15.82 -8.11 3.40
CA ALA A 153 -15.41 -9.10 4.38
C ALA A 153 -15.68 -8.65 5.82
N GLU A 154 -15.42 -7.38 6.13
CA GLU A 154 -15.65 -6.84 7.48
C GLU A 154 -17.16 -6.65 7.80
N VAL A 155 -17.96 -6.26 6.81
CA VAL A 155 -19.43 -6.14 6.97
C VAL A 155 -20.10 -7.50 7.14
N ALA A 156 -19.48 -8.59 6.61
CA ALA A 156 -20.00 -9.95 6.70
C ALA A 156 -19.56 -10.70 7.99
N ALA A 157 -18.61 -10.16 8.76
CA ALA A 157 -18.04 -10.78 9.97
C ALA A 157 -18.80 -10.39 11.23
#